data_ad723c0773346c0bd80fe1a520812061
#
_entry.id   ad723c0773346c0bd80fe1a520812061
#
_cell.length_a   1.000
_cell.length_b   1.000
_cell.length_c   1.000
_cell.angle_alpha   90.00
_cell.angle_beta   90.00
_cell.angle_gamma   90.00
#
_symmetry.space_group_name_H-M   'P 1'
#
loop_
_entity.id
_entity.type
_entity.pdbx_description
1 polymer ?
#
loop_
_entity_poly.entity_id
_entity_poly.type
_entity_poly.pdbx_seq_one_letter_code
_entity_poly.pdbx_strand_id
1 'polypeptide(L)'
;MIAASETMKKKRKIKDSVLNIITYLSSALSVFVLLAIFVFIFSKGSGTLGLKMLTGNYWSSNYMLSVEEAYNKPGNFERPSDLDENVFFSSKWGIGFVDAKDTNKDDIILVEYIDENSPFLKMIDESVKTKDKRQVEVGYQVENLPYTDANGVGGIGGAIMSQSAKDLADTLDTQAVSIGKVYFKTPGGGVRGSIITTLYLIAVSLLIALPL
;
A
#
# COMPACT_ATOMS: atom_id res chain seq x y z
N MET A 1 16.57 -37.15 -69.72
CA MET A 1 16.32 -37.58 -68.35
C MET A 1 16.92 -36.65 -67.25
N ILE A 2 18.03 -35.96 -67.48
CA ILE A 2 18.72 -35.10 -66.49
C ILE A 2 17.94 -33.84 -66.11
N ALA A 3 17.30 -33.15 -67.07
CA ALA A 3 16.55 -31.90 -66.86
C ALA A 3 15.29 -32.08 -65.97
N ALA A 4 14.64 -33.23 -66.02
CA ALA A 4 13.45 -33.51 -65.18
C ALA A 4 13.83 -33.72 -63.68
N SER A 5 15.06 -34.20 -63.41
CA SER A 5 15.60 -34.41 -62.09
C SER A 5 15.98 -33.07 -61.43
N GLU A 6 16.50 -32.13 -62.14
CA GLU A 6 16.87 -30.81 -61.64
C GLU A 6 15.64 -29.96 -61.29
N THR A 7 14.60 -29.99 -62.10
CA THR A 7 13.33 -29.30 -61.80
C THR A 7 12.63 -29.86 -60.58
N MET A 8 12.68 -31.15 -60.35
CA MET A 8 12.16 -31.79 -59.15
C MET A 8 12.94 -31.42 -57.86
N LYS A 9 14.27 -31.37 -57.96
CA LYS A 9 15.15 -30.91 -56.85
C LYS A 9 14.89 -29.46 -56.51
N LYS A 10 14.71 -28.59 -57.51
CA LYS A 10 14.41 -27.17 -57.31
C LYS A 10 13.04 -26.96 -56.66
N LYS A 11 12.00 -27.69 -57.08
CA LYS A 11 10.67 -27.64 -56.44
C LYS A 11 10.70 -28.12 -54.99
N ARG A 12 11.46 -29.19 -54.65
CA ARG A 12 11.63 -29.64 -53.25
C ARG A 12 12.34 -28.57 -52.43
N LYS A 13 13.41 -27.99 -52.91
CA LYS A 13 14.16 -26.94 -52.19
C LYS A 13 13.31 -25.69 -51.89
N ILE A 14 12.44 -25.32 -52.83
CA ILE A 14 11.49 -24.20 -52.65
C ILE A 14 10.45 -24.60 -51.58
N LYS A 15 9.90 -25.79 -51.65
CA LYS A 15 8.92 -26.28 -50.66
C LYS A 15 9.51 -26.32 -49.27
N ASP A 16 10.73 -26.85 -49.12
CA ASP A 16 11.43 -26.93 -47.82
C ASP A 16 11.75 -25.53 -47.29
N SER A 17 12.16 -24.60 -48.18
CA SER A 17 12.40 -23.23 -47.78
C SER A 17 11.11 -22.50 -47.30
N VAL A 18 9.99 -22.72 -48.00
CA VAL A 18 8.69 -22.15 -47.57
C VAL A 18 8.25 -22.73 -46.22
N LEU A 19 8.38 -24.04 -46.04
CA LEU A 19 8.05 -24.67 -44.74
C LEU A 19 8.91 -24.15 -43.60
N ASN A 20 10.23 -24.01 -43.83
CA ASN A 20 11.13 -23.43 -42.85
C ASN A 20 10.76 -21.95 -42.52
N ILE A 21 10.44 -21.14 -43.52
CA ILE A 21 9.99 -19.75 -43.28
C ILE A 21 8.72 -19.74 -42.42
N ILE A 22 7.74 -20.59 -42.72
CA ILE A 22 6.50 -20.69 -41.94
C ILE A 22 6.80 -21.07 -40.48
N THR A 23 7.70 -22.06 -40.30
CA THR A 23 8.10 -22.51 -38.96
C THR A 23 8.79 -21.40 -38.17
N TYR A 24 9.74 -20.69 -38.80
CA TYR A 24 10.41 -19.54 -38.14
C TYR A 24 9.45 -18.39 -37.84
N LEU A 25 8.52 -18.12 -38.76
CA LEU A 25 7.51 -17.07 -38.55
C LEU A 25 6.58 -17.43 -37.40
N SER A 26 6.14 -18.68 -37.31
CA SER A 26 5.30 -19.15 -36.19
C SER A 26 6.03 -19.08 -34.86
N SER A 27 7.32 -19.51 -34.82
CA SER A 27 8.14 -19.38 -33.64
C SER A 27 8.34 -17.92 -33.21
N ALA A 28 8.69 -17.06 -34.18
CA ALA A 28 8.85 -15.62 -33.92
C ALA A 28 7.57 -14.97 -33.42
N LEU A 29 6.42 -15.34 -33.98
CA LEU A 29 5.11 -14.87 -33.53
C LEU A 29 4.81 -15.30 -32.09
N SER A 30 5.10 -16.55 -31.73
CA SER A 30 4.92 -17.05 -30.37
C SER A 30 5.77 -16.30 -29.34
N VAL A 31 7.03 -16.05 -29.67
CA VAL A 31 7.94 -15.26 -28.82
C VAL A 31 7.45 -13.82 -28.69
N PHE A 32 7.01 -13.22 -29.82
CA PHE A 32 6.49 -11.86 -29.81
C PHE A 32 5.24 -11.73 -28.93
N VAL A 33 4.29 -12.66 -29.04
CA VAL A 33 3.07 -12.67 -28.19
C VAL A 33 3.45 -12.84 -26.72
N LEU A 34 4.39 -13.73 -26.40
CA LEU A 34 4.86 -13.91 -25.03
C LEU A 34 5.48 -12.61 -24.47
N LEU A 35 6.34 -11.95 -25.25
CA LEU A 35 6.94 -10.68 -24.86
C LEU A 35 5.89 -9.57 -24.71
N ALA A 36 4.92 -9.51 -25.61
CA ALA A 36 3.84 -8.53 -25.55
C ALA A 36 2.99 -8.70 -24.27
N ILE A 37 2.66 -9.95 -23.92
CA ILE A 37 1.96 -10.26 -22.65
C ILE A 37 2.81 -9.84 -21.46
N PHE A 38 4.11 -10.18 -21.46
CA PHE A 38 5.01 -9.81 -20.38
C PHE A 38 5.08 -8.29 -20.19
N VAL A 39 5.30 -7.54 -21.28
CA VAL A 39 5.34 -6.07 -21.25
C VAL A 39 4.01 -5.49 -20.80
N PHE A 40 2.89 -6.05 -21.25
CA PHE A 40 1.56 -5.61 -20.82
C PHE A 40 1.35 -5.80 -19.30
N ILE A 41 1.64 -7.00 -18.80
CA ILE A 41 1.51 -7.31 -17.35
C ILE A 41 2.42 -6.39 -16.54
N PHE A 42 3.69 -6.23 -16.97
CA PHE A 42 4.65 -5.39 -16.25
C PHE A 42 4.25 -3.91 -16.28
N SER A 43 3.82 -3.40 -17.43
CA SER A 43 3.36 -2.02 -17.58
C SER A 43 2.13 -1.70 -16.72
N LYS A 44 1.18 -2.65 -16.62
CA LYS A 44 -0.02 -2.46 -15.78
C LYS A 44 0.23 -2.72 -14.30
N GLY A 45 1.15 -3.64 -13.99
CA GLY A 45 1.47 -4.03 -12.61
C GLY A 45 2.58 -3.20 -11.96
N SER A 46 3.41 -2.50 -12.73
CA SER A 46 4.59 -1.78 -12.19
C SER A 46 4.22 -0.68 -11.19
N GLY A 47 3.07 -0.04 -11.35
CA GLY A 47 2.58 0.98 -10.41
C GLY A 47 2.25 0.45 -9.02
N THR A 48 1.99 -0.86 -8.89
CA THR A 48 1.72 -1.52 -7.61
C THR A 48 2.95 -2.22 -7.03
N LEU A 49 3.99 -2.43 -7.85
CA LEU A 49 5.26 -3.06 -7.47
C LEU A 49 6.18 -2.04 -6.80
N GLY A 50 5.91 -1.73 -5.53
CA GLY A 50 6.75 -0.83 -4.74
C GLY A 50 7.40 -1.53 -3.55
N LEU A 51 8.39 -0.88 -2.93
CA LEU A 51 8.99 -1.37 -1.69
C LEU A 51 7.94 -1.56 -0.59
N LYS A 52 6.94 -0.70 -0.52
CA LYS A 52 5.79 -0.83 0.41
C LYS A 52 5.05 -2.17 0.23
N MET A 53 4.89 -2.67 -1.01
CA MET A 53 4.29 -3.97 -1.26
C MET A 53 5.17 -5.12 -0.76
N LEU A 54 6.49 -5.02 -0.95
CA LEU A 54 7.44 -6.06 -0.52
C LEU A 54 7.57 -6.14 1.01
N THR A 55 7.52 -4.99 1.69
CA THR A 55 7.71 -4.87 3.14
C THR A 55 6.41 -4.83 3.94
N GLY A 56 5.30 -4.55 3.29
CA GLY A 56 3.98 -4.42 3.90
C GLY A 56 3.33 -5.76 4.25
N ASN A 57 2.38 -5.71 5.17
CA ASN A 57 1.55 -6.86 5.54
C ASN A 57 0.46 -7.09 4.49
N TYR A 58 0.07 -8.35 4.30
CA TYR A 58 -1.00 -8.72 3.37
C TYR A 58 -2.36 -8.21 3.84
N TRP A 59 -2.66 -8.38 5.12
CA TRP A 59 -3.93 -8.00 5.71
C TRP A 59 -3.90 -6.55 6.20
N SER A 60 -4.93 -5.81 5.87
CA SER A 60 -5.29 -4.58 6.55
C SER A 60 -5.89 -4.92 7.92
N SER A 61 -5.48 -4.22 8.95
CA SER A 61 -6.03 -4.37 10.29
C SER A 61 -6.72 -3.08 10.71
N ASN A 62 -7.88 -3.22 11.35
CA ASN A 62 -8.61 -2.09 11.91
C ASN A 62 -8.34 -2.01 13.41
N TYR A 63 -8.03 -0.83 13.89
CA TYR A 63 -7.80 -0.54 15.30
C TYR A 63 -8.73 0.55 15.77
N MET A 64 -9.26 0.37 16.97
CA MET A 64 -9.99 1.42 17.68
C MET A 64 -9.09 1.91 18.82
N LEU A 65 -8.50 3.08 18.64
CA LEU A 65 -7.53 3.64 19.57
C LEU A 65 -8.11 4.84 20.30
N SER A 66 -7.86 4.94 21.61
CA SER A 66 -8.19 6.11 22.42
C SER A 66 -6.92 6.72 23.01
N VAL A 67 -6.82 8.04 23.03
CA VAL A 67 -5.72 8.72 23.73
C VAL A 67 -5.86 8.49 25.24
N GLU A 68 -4.75 8.18 25.94
CA GLU A 68 -4.75 8.10 27.41
C GLU A 68 -5.27 9.41 27.99
N GLU A 69 -6.18 9.36 28.94
CA GLU A 69 -6.88 10.52 29.50
C GLU A 69 -5.93 11.65 29.97
N ALA A 70 -4.80 11.27 30.54
CA ALA A 70 -3.77 12.21 31.02
C ALA A 70 -3.14 13.05 29.89
N TYR A 71 -3.12 12.53 28.66
CA TYR A 71 -2.52 13.17 27.48
C TYR A 71 -3.56 13.72 26.50
N ASN A 72 -4.85 13.44 26.73
CA ASN A 72 -5.94 13.80 25.81
C ASN A 72 -6.32 15.29 25.93
N LYS A 73 -5.40 16.14 25.51
CA LYS A 73 -5.55 17.60 25.49
C LYS A 73 -4.73 18.22 24.38
N PRO A 74 -5.17 19.36 23.82
CA PRO A 74 -4.39 20.07 22.82
C PRO A 74 -3.08 20.58 23.39
N GLY A 75 -2.03 20.49 22.61
CA GLY A 75 -0.69 21.05 22.88
C GLY A 75 -0.42 22.27 22.01
N ASN A 76 0.86 22.54 21.81
CA ASN A 76 1.37 23.53 20.87
C ASN A 76 2.61 22.94 20.19
N PHE A 77 2.44 22.52 18.94
CA PHE A 77 3.45 21.84 18.14
C PHE A 77 3.84 22.71 16.96
N GLU A 78 5.10 22.77 16.65
CA GLU A 78 5.59 23.49 15.49
C GLU A 78 5.63 22.56 14.27
N ARG A 79 5.19 23.07 13.11
CA ARG A 79 5.31 22.34 11.86
C ARG A 79 6.79 22.19 11.50
N PRO A 80 7.32 20.97 11.29
CA PRO A 80 8.68 20.77 10.81
C PRO A 80 8.92 21.46 9.46
N SER A 81 10.10 22.06 9.32
CA SER A 81 10.46 22.80 8.10
C SER A 81 10.73 21.90 6.90
N ASP A 82 11.01 20.63 7.13
CA ASP A 82 11.28 19.58 6.14
C ASP A 82 10.02 18.78 5.74
N LEU A 83 8.87 19.15 6.30
CA LEU A 83 7.61 18.49 6.00
C LEU A 83 7.08 18.95 4.64
N ASP A 84 6.72 17.99 3.77
CA ASP A 84 6.20 18.23 2.44
C ASP A 84 4.99 19.19 2.46
N GLU A 85 4.86 20.03 1.43
CA GLU A 85 3.78 21.04 1.34
C GLU A 85 2.37 20.42 1.27
N ASN A 86 2.26 19.20 0.77
CA ASN A 86 0.99 18.45 0.67
C ASN A 86 0.56 17.81 1.99
N VAL A 87 1.37 17.87 3.05
CA VAL A 87 1.01 17.37 4.38
C VAL A 87 0.35 18.49 5.18
N PHE A 88 -0.86 18.28 5.62
CA PHE A 88 -1.63 19.19 6.45
C PHE A 88 -1.42 18.87 7.93
N PHE A 89 -0.74 19.76 8.63
CA PHE A 89 -0.29 19.55 10.00
C PHE A 89 -1.21 20.23 11.00
N SER A 90 -1.66 19.48 12.01
CA SER A 90 -2.38 20.03 13.16
C SER A 90 -1.39 20.48 14.24
N SER A 91 -1.33 21.77 14.48
CA SER A 91 -0.46 22.40 15.48
C SER A 91 -0.89 22.14 16.93
N LYS A 92 -2.16 21.82 17.17
CA LYS A 92 -2.65 21.46 18.50
C LYS A 92 -2.43 20.00 18.85
N TRP A 93 -2.32 19.13 17.86
CA TRP A 93 -2.26 17.68 18.09
C TRP A 93 -0.94 17.05 17.66
N GLY A 94 -0.05 17.79 16.97
CA GLY A 94 1.27 17.30 16.56
C GLY A 94 1.18 16.12 15.59
N ILE A 95 0.23 16.15 14.64
CA ILE A 95 0.02 15.10 13.65
C ILE A 95 -0.21 15.75 12.28
N GLY A 96 0.36 15.14 11.25
CA GLY A 96 0.23 15.57 9.86
C GLY A 96 -0.52 14.52 9.02
N PHE A 97 -1.40 15.00 8.17
CA PHE A 97 -2.24 14.19 7.30
C PHE A 97 -1.98 14.50 5.83
N VAL A 98 -2.20 13.52 4.97
CA VAL A 98 -2.12 13.66 3.52
C VAL A 98 -3.32 12.97 2.87
N ASP A 99 -3.84 13.59 1.80
CA ASP A 99 -4.85 12.96 0.96
C ASP A 99 -4.19 11.90 0.07
N ALA A 100 -4.78 10.73 0.01
CA ALA A 100 -4.32 9.62 -0.81
C ALA A 100 -5.50 8.86 -1.44
N LYS A 101 -5.20 7.89 -2.28
CA LYS A 101 -6.20 6.96 -2.81
C LYS A 101 -5.82 5.54 -2.44
N ASP A 102 -6.82 4.77 -2.05
CA ASP A 102 -6.65 3.34 -1.82
C ASP A 102 -6.55 2.55 -3.13
N THR A 103 -6.46 1.22 -3.04
CA THR A 103 -6.38 0.32 -4.21
C THR A 103 -7.64 0.37 -5.08
N ASN A 104 -8.78 0.74 -4.51
CA ASN A 104 -10.08 0.88 -5.19
C ASN A 104 -10.27 2.28 -5.79
N LYS A 105 -9.30 3.20 -5.58
CA LYS A 105 -9.33 4.62 -5.94
C LYS A 105 -10.28 5.46 -5.08
N ASP A 106 -10.68 4.96 -3.93
CA ASP A 106 -11.43 5.72 -2.95
C ASP A 106 -10.51 6.73 -2.26
N ASP A 107 -11.03 7.92 -1.98
CA ASP A 107 -10.28 8.96 -1.29
C ASP A 107 -10.11 8.57 0.18
N ILE A 108 -8.86 8.62 0.66
CA ILE A 108 -8.47 8.25 2.02
C ILE A 108 -7.55 9.32 2.61
N ILE A 109 -7.53 9.39 3.93
CA ILE A 109 -6.62 10.26 4.68
C ILE A 109 -5.58 9.38 5.36
N LEU A 110 -4.31 9.63 5.09
CA LEU A 110 -3.19 8.93 5.73
C LEU A 110 -2.51 9.83 6.74
N VAL A 111 -2.01 9.22 7.80
CA VAL A 111 -1.07 9.85 8.72
C VAL A 111 0.29 9.85 8.05
N GLU A 112 0.89 11.02 7.84
CA GLU A 112 2.21 11.18 7.21
C GLU A 112 3.29 11.63 8.19
N TYR A 113 2.89 12.34 9.26
CA TYR A 113 3.80 12.79 10.28
C TYR A 113 3.18 12.72 11.68
N ILE A 114 3.99 12.42 12.69
CA ILE A 114 3.60 12.45 14.11
C ILE A 114 4.77 13.00 14.90
N ASP A 115 4.52 14.07 15.66
CA ASP A 115 5.52 14.66 16.57
C ASP A 115 5.84 13.70 17.73
N GLU A 116 7.07 13.69 18.20
CA GLU A 116 7.53 12.81 19.28
C GLU A 116 6.74 12.99 20.59
N ASN A 117 6.17 14.16 20.82
CA ASN A 117 5.36 14.48 22.00
C ASN A 117 3.86 14.45 21.72
N SER A 118 3.43 14.05 20.52
CA SER A 118 2.04 14.00 20.13
C SER A 118 1.24 13.06 21.03
N PRO A 119 0.01 13.45 21.44
CA PRO A 119 -0.94 12.56 22.12
C PRO A 119 -1.23 11.26 21.35
N PHE A 120 -1.12 11.26 20.03
CA PHE A 120 -1.33 10.09 19.18
C PHE A 120 -0.26 8.99 19.36
N LEU A 121 0.87 9.29 19.99
CA LEU A 121 1.84 8.27 20.42
C LEU A 121 1.50 7.66 21.81
N LYS A 122 0.52 8.22 22.52
CA LYS A 122 0.06 7.77 23.85
C LYS A 122 -1.35 7.18 23.78
N MET A 123 -1.57 6.27 22.83
CA MET A 123 -2.87 5.65 22.62
C MET A 123 -2.96 4.24 23.21
N ILE A 124 -4.19 3.84 23.49
CA ILE A 124 -4.57 2.54 24.01
C ILE A 124 -5.45 1.85 22.97
N ASP A 125 -5.19 0.59 22.70
CA ASP A 125 -6.00 -0.24 21.81
C ASP A 125 -7.26 -0.72 22.55
N GLU A 126 -8.39 -0.17 22.20
CA GLU A 126 -9.70 -0.55 22.74
C GLU A 126 -10.30 -1.76 22.01
N SER A 127 -9.69 -2.23 20.93
CA SER A 127 -10.14 -3.40 20.19
C SER A 127 -9.89 -4.70 20.95
N VAL A 128 -8.94 -4.69 21.90
CA VAL A 128 -8.54 -5.84 22.70
C VAL A 128 -8.87 -5.63 24.18
N LYS A 129 -9.24 -6.71 24.85
CA LYS A 129 -9.63 -6.66 26.28
C LYS A 129 -8.49 -6.22 27.21
N THR A 130 -7.25 -6.47 26.80
CA THR A 130 -6.03 -6.14 27.59
C THR A 130 -5.69 -4.67 27.57
N LYS A 131 -6.32 -3.87 26.70
CA LYS A 131 -6.06 -2.43 26.55
C LYS A 131 -4.57 -2.13 26.41
N ASP A 132 -3.92 -2.79 25.46
CA ASP A 132 -2.49 -2.65 25.24
C ASP A 132 -2.16 -1.27 24.70
N LYS A 133 -1.01 -0.72 25.10
CA LYS A 133 -0.51 0.54 24.51
C LYS A 133 -0.14 0.30 23.06
N ARG A 134 -0.66 1.14 22.18
CA ARG A 134 -0.38 1.11 20.75
C ARG A 134 -0.14 2.52 20.23
N GLN A 135 0.97 2.73 19.61
CA GLN A 135 1.30 3.98 18.94
C GLN A 135 0.68 4.01 17.54
N VAL A 136 0.22 5.18 17.13
CA VAL A 136 -0.11 5.42 15.73
C VAL A 136 1.19 5.50 14.93
N GLU A 137 1.19 4.92 13.76
CA GLU A 137 2.34 4.90 12.87
C GLU A 137 2.04 5.65 11.57
N VAL A 138 3.09 6.19 10.95
CA VAL A 138 3.00 6.79 9.62
C VAL A 138 2.47 5.75 8.63
N GLY A 139 1.53 6.17 7.79
CA GLY A 139 0.85 5.32 6.84
C GLY A 139 -0.47 4.71 7.35
N TYR A 140 -0.86 4.93 8.61
CA TYR A 140 -2.20 4.56 9.07
C TYR A 140 -3.24 5.43 8.39
N GLN A 141 -4.32 4.82 7.93
CA GLN A 141 -5.49 5.49 7.37
C GLN A 141 -6.43 5.92 8.51
N VAL A 142 -6.88 7.17 8.47
CA VAL A 142 -7.85 7.72 9.43
C VAL A 142 -9.25 7.54 8.86
N GLU A 143 -9.97 6.54 9.35
CA GLU A 143 -11.36 6.29 8.93
C GLU A 143 -12.34 7.21 9.63
N ASN A 144 -12.25 7.27 10.96
CA ASN A 144 -13.16 8.01 11.82
C ASN A 144 -12.39 8.56 13.01
N LEU A 145 -12.46 9.87 13.20
CA LEU A 145 -11.81 10.60 14.28
C LEU A 145 -12.86 11.42 15.05
N PRO A 146 -13.49 10.85 16.07
CA PRO A 146 -14.40 11.58 16.94
C PRO A 146 -13.62 12.56 17.82
N TYR A 147 -14.18 13.75 18.03
CA TYR A 147 -13.62 14.76 18.93
C TYR A 147 -14.73 15.41 19.74
N THR A 148 -14.36 16.10 20.79
CA THR A 148 -15.28 16.94 21.57
C THR A 148 -14.81 18.38 21.52
N ASP A 149 -15.72 19.30 21.33
CA ASP A 149 -15.43 20.74 21.31
C ASP A 149 -15.41 21.36 22.72
N ALA A 150 -15.12 22.66 22.80
CA ALA A 150 -15.08 23.40 24.07
C ALA A 150 -16.43 23.48 24.78
N ASN A 151 -17.54 23.24 24.11
CA ASN A 151 -18.89 23.21 24.67
C ASN A 151 -19.34 21.83 25.12
N GLY A 152 -18.47 20.82 24.96
CA GLY A 152 -18.79 19.43 25.26
C GLY A 152 -19.61 18.74 24.14
N VAL A 153 -19.71 19.35 22.96
CA VAL A 153 -20.45 18.78 21.83
C VAL A 153 -19.49 17.87 21.04
N GLY A 154 -19.92 16.66 20.78
CA GLY A 154 -19.17 15.71 19.98
C GLY A 154 -19.26 16.01 18.48
N GLY A 155 -18.11 15.96 17.79
CA GLY A 155 -17.99 16.00 16.34
C GLY A 155 -17.27 14.76 15.83
N ILE A 156 -17.30 14.57 14.52
CA ILE A 156 -16.60 13.47 13.83
C ILE A 156 -15.82 14.04 12.67
N GLY A 157 -14.55 13.69 12.57
CA GLY A 157 -13.70 13.96 11.43
C GLY A 157 -13.22 12.68 10.76
N GLY A 158 -12.54 12.82 9.63
CA GLY A 158 -11.92 11.70 8.91
C GLY A 158 -12.61 11.33 7.60
N ALA A 159 -12.13 10.26 6.98
CA ALA A 159 -12.59 9.81 5.66
C ALA A 159 -14.08 9.50 5.61
N ILE A 160 -14.67 8.99 6.69
CA ILE A 160 -16.12 8.71 6.79
C ILE A 160 -16.99 9.94 6.55
N MET A 161 -16.48 11.12 6.84
CA MET A 161 -17.18 12.40 6.64
C MET A 161 -16.84 13.03 5.28
N SER A 162 -16.16 12.32 4.40
CA SER A 162 -15.68 12.82 3.10
C SER A 162 -14.85 14.11 3.23
N GLN A 163 -14.15 14.27 4.35
CA GLN A 163 -13.23 15.38 4.57
C GLN A 163 -11.92 15.14 3.84
N SER A 164 -11.25 16.23 3.45
CA SER A 164 -9.86 16.22 3.03
C SER A 164 -8.92 16.19 4.25
N ALA A 165 -7.65 15.84 4.02
CA ALA A 165 -6.61 15.92 5.04
C ALA A 165 -6.48 17.33 5.63
N LYS A 166 -6.68 18.36 4.79
CA LYS A 166 -6.71 19.76 5.20
C LYS A 166 -7.87 20.05 6.15
N ASP A 167 -9.10 19.67 5.74
CA ASP A 167 -10.29 19.91 6.56
C ASP A 167 -10.19 19.21 7.91
N LEU A 168 -9.61 18.02 7.95
CA LEU A 168 -9.38 17.27 9.17
C LEU A 168 -8.40 18.00 10.10
N ALA A 169 -7.24 18.45 9.58
CA ALA A 169 -6.25 19.18 10.36
C ALA A 169 -6.84 20.50 10.89
N ASP A 170 -7.54 21.26 10.05
CA ASP A 170 -8.22 22.52 10.43
C ASP A 170 -9.31 22.29 11.49
N THR A 171 -10.07 21.20 11.38
CA THR A 171 -11.08 20.82 12.37
C THR A 171 -10.45 20.52 13.73
N LEU A 172 -9.35 19.76 13.74
CA LEU A 172 -8.61 19.45 14.95
C LEU A 172 -8.05 20.71 15.61
N ASP A 173 -7.53 21.65 14.83
CA ASP A 173 -6.95 22.88 15.37
C ASP A 173 -7.99 23.89 15.82
N THR A 174 -9.18 23.91 15.21
CA THR A 174 -10.20 24.91 15.54
C THR A 174 -11.21 24.42 16.56
N GLN A 175 -11.60 23.16 16.51
CA GLN A 175 -12.75 22.64 17.26
C GLN A 175 -12.38 21.65 18.36
N ALA A 176 -11.39 20.77 18.13
CA ALA A 176 -11.13 19.67 19.05
C ALA A 176 -10.43 20.12 20.33
N VAL A 177 -11.02 19.79 21.48
CA VAL A 177 -10.44 19.95 22.83
C VAL A 177 -10.04 18.57 23.41
N SER A 178 -10.71 17.52 22.99
CA SER A 178 -10.35 16.16 23.31
C SER A 178 -10.66 15.24 22.12
N ILE A 179 -9.92 14.13 22.02
CA ILE A 179 -10.09 13.11 20.98
C ILE A 179 -10.81 11.91 21.58
N GLY A 180 -11.81 11.43 20.87
CA GLY A 180 -12.55 10.23 21.24
C GLY A 180 -11.84 8.95 20.79
N LYS A 181 -12.62 7.90 20.52
CA LYS A 181 -12.09 6.62 20.02
C LYS A 181 -11.92 6.69 18.51
N VAL A 182 -10.67 6.77 18.06
CA VAL A 182 -10.32 6.91 16.65
C VAL A 182 -10.23 5.55 15.99
N TYR A 183 -10.81 5.43 14.81
CA TYR A 183 -10.70 4.23 13.97
C TYR A 183 -9.59 4.44 12.95
N PHE A 184 -8.53 3.65 13.13
CA PHE A 184 -7.42 3.57 12.19
C PHE A 184 -7.46 2.26 11.44
N LYS A 185 -7.01 2.31 10.18
CA LYS A 185 -6.82 1.15 9.34
C LYS A 185 -5.39 1.10 8.85
N THR A 186 -4.71 -0.03 9.03
CA THR A 186 -3.37 -0.20 8.49
C THR A 186 -3.43 -0.52 7.01
N PRO A 187 -2.46 -0.06 6.20
CA PRO A 187 -2.38 -0.44 4.81
C PRO A 187 -2.18 -1.96 4.69
N GLY A 188 -2.98 -2.56 3.82
CA GLY A 188 -2.84 -3.95 3.41
C GLY A 188 -2.20 -4.09 2.03
N GLY A 189 -2.27 -5.30 1.46
CA GLY A 189 -1.81 -5.57 0.09
C GLY A 189 -0.32 -5.83 -0.06
N GLY A 190 0.42 -5.97 1.05
CA GLY A 190 1.82 -6.37 1.02
C GLY A 190 2.01 -7.88 0.88
N VAL A 191 3.17 -8.31 0.38
CA VAL A 191 3.51 -9.73 0.16
C VAL A 191 4.59 -10.24 1.12
N ARG A 192 4.99 -9.44 2.10
CA ARG A 192 6.05 -9.77 3.07
C ARG A 192 5.84 -11.16 3.71
N GLY A 193 4.64 -11.43 4.20
CA GLY A 193 4.31 -12.72 4.82
C GLY A 193 4.52 -13.90 3.87
N SER A 194 4.05 -13.76 2.62
CA SER A 194 4.23 -14.79 1.59
C SER A 194 5.69 -15.02 1.25
N ILE A 195 6.50 -13.97 1.14
CA ILE A 195 7.94 -14.07 0.88
C ILE A 195 8.64 -14.83 2.02
N ILE A 196 8.40 -14.42 3.27
CA ILE A 196 9.01 -15.06 4.45
C ILE A 196 8.62 -16.54 4.54
N THR A 197 7.33 -16.86 4.33
CA THR A 197 6.84 -18.24 4.35
C THR A 197 7.51 -19.08 3.25
N THR A 198 7.64 -18.55 2.04
CA THR A 198 8.30 -19.24 0.93
C THR A 198 9.78 -19.50 1.23
N LEU A 199 10.50 -18.51 1.73
CA LEU A 199 11.90 -18.66 2.14
C LEU A 199 12.05 -19.70 3.25
N TYR A 200 11.17 -19.68 4.24
CA TYR A 200 11.15 -20.69 5.31
C TYR A 200 10.93 -22.10 4.76
N LEU A 201 9.94 -22.29 3.88
CA LEU A 201 9.67 -23.58 3.25
C LEU A 201 10.86 -24.09 2.42
N ILE A 202 11.51 -23.20 1.66
CA ILE A 202 12.71 -23.54 0.91
C ILE A 202 13.83 -24.00 1.86
N ALA A 203 14.08 -23.23 2.93
CA ALA A 203 15.12 -23.58 3.91
C ALA A 203 14.85 -24.93 4.59
N VAL A 204 13.61 -25.20 5.01
CA VAL A 204 13.21 -26.46 5.62
C VAL A 204 13.34 -27.62 4.62
N SER A 205 12.89 -27.41 3.37
CA SER A 205 13.01 -28.43 2.31
C SER A 205 14.45 -28.79 2.03
N LEU A 206 15.35 -27.80 1.98
CA LEU A 206 16.79 -28.04 1.79
C LEU A 206 17.42 -28.79 2.98
N LEU A 207 17.04 -28.42 4.22
CA LEU A 207 17.52 -29.11 5.42
C LEU A 207 17.10 -30.58 5.46
N ILE A 208 15.94 -30.91 4.93
CA ILE A 208 15.47 -32.31 4.85
C ILE A 208 16.13 -33.07 3.68
N ALA A 209 16.31 -32.41 2.54
CA ALA A 209 16.81 -33.04 1.32
C ALA A 209 18.34 -33.22 1.28
N LEU A 210 19.12 -32.35 1.93
CA LEU A 210 20.57 -32.39 1.93
C LEU A 210 21.19 -33.59 2.68
N PRO A 211 20.62 -34.10 3.80
CA PRO A 211 21.19 -35.28 4.49
C PRO A 211 20.78 -36.64 3.89
N LEU A 212 19.93 -36.66 2.86
CA LEU A 212 19.56 -37.86 2.12
C LEU A 212 20.44 -38.06 0.88
#